data_a9afdeda84585faf5b614ec5cde23c4d
#
_entry.id   a9afdeda84585faf5b614ec5cde23c4d
#
_cell.length_a   1.000
_cell.length_b   1.000
_cell.length_c   1.000
_cell.angle_alpha   90.00
_cell.angle_beta   90.00
_cell.angle_gamma   90.00
#
_symmetry.space_group_name_H-M   'P 1'
#
loop_
_entity.id
_entity.type
_entity.pdbx_description
1 polymer ?
#
loop_
_entity_poly.entity_id
_entity_poly.type
_entity_poly.pdbx_seq_one_letter_code
_entity_poly.pdbx_strand_id
1 'polypeptide(L)'
;MERTGVLSKSAIIEREPERQPGGERARHTVVYLTRKAEFSASHFYHNPDFTPEENRRIFGKCNNPHGHGHNYTLEVTVKGPVDPRSGFVVDLKDLKEVLNREVLDALDHRFLNKEVPEFFHTIPTTENLAIAIWERLKTKLSMAELHRVRVYETPDLFVDFFGEE
;
A
#
# COMPACT_ATOMS: atom_id res chain seq x y z
N MET A 1 -8.38 38.99 -85.89
CA MET A 1 -9.33 38.64 -84.82
C MET A 1 -8.56 37.94 -83.74
N GLU A 2 -8.00 38.69 -82.84
CA GLU A 2 -7.24 38.16 -81.71
C GLU A 2 -8.11 38.21 -80.44
N ARG A 3 -8.21 37.06 -79.78
CA ARG A 3 -8.86 37.00 -78.47
C ARG A 3 -7.78 36.92 -77.38
N THR A 4 -7.62 37.99 -76.64
CA THR A 4 -6.79 38.11 -75.47
C THR A 4 -7.38 37.31 -74.33
N GLY A 5 -6.65 36.23 -73.90
CA GLY A 5 -6.99 35.46 -72.71
C GLY A 5 -6.49 36.18 -71.43
N VAL A 6 -7.44 36.42 -70.54
CA VAL A 6 -7.16 36.96 -69.22
C VAL A 6 -6.67 35.83 -68.29
N LEU A 7 -5.44 35.89 -67.85
CA LEU A 7 -4.87 34.97 -66.81
C LEU A 7 -5.40 35.36 -65.42
N SER A 8 -6.21 34.50 -64.86
CA SER A 8 -6.65 34.58 -63.48
C SER A 8 -5.48 34.26 -62.53
N LYS A 9 -5.11 35.18 -61.67
CA LYS A 9 -4.16 34.98 -60.59
C LYS A 9 -4.88 34.23 -59.47
N SER A 10 -4.57 32.95 -59.30
CA SER A 10 -4.94 32.18 -58.10
C SER A 10 -4.17 32.71 -56.90
N ALA A 11 -4.86 33.25 -55.95
CA ALA A 11 -4.31 33.62 -54.66
C ALA A 11 -3.93 32.34 -53.89
N ILE A 12 -2.66 32.16 -53.64
CA ILE A 12 -2.14 31.14 -52.74
C ILE A 12 -2.48 31.63 -51.32
N ILE A 13 -3.46 30.99 -50.68
CA ILE A 13 -3.74 31.16 -49.27
C ILE A 13 -2.64 30.39 -48.52
N GLU A 14 -1.62 31.08 -48.03
CA GLU A 14 -0.68 30.53 -47.06
C GLU A 14 -1.46 30.17 -45.79
N ARG A 15 -1.62 28.88 -45.54
CA ARG A 15 -2.12 28.40 -44.26
C ARG A 15 -1.05 28.61 -43.21
N GLU A 16 -1.30 29.46 -42.24
CA GLU A 16 -0.49 29.54 -41.04
C GLU A 16 -0.38 28.15 -40.41
N PRO A 17 0.83 27.77 -39.92
CA PRO A 17 0.99 26.50 -39.21
C PRO A 17 0.09 26.52 -37.98
N GLU A 18 -0.80 25.54 -37.86
CA GLU A 18 -1.59 25.30 -36.65
C GLU A 18 -0.63 25.22 -35.47
N ARG A 19 -0.77 26.15 -34.53
CA ARG A 19 -0.10 26.08 -33.25
C ARG A 19 -0.58 24.80 -32.57
N GLN A 20 0.29 23.80 -32.54
CA GLN A 20 0.08 22.66 -31.67
C GLN A 20 -0.09 23.22 -30.24
N PRO A 21 -1.14 22.86 -29.50
CA PRO A 21 -1.30 23.27 -28.12
C PRO A 21 -0.06 22.79 -27.38
N GLY A 22 0.65 23.74 -26.79
CA GLY A 22 1.88 23.47 -26.07
C GLY A 22 1.66 22.32 -25.13
N GLY A 23 2.58 21.33 -25.16
CA GLY A 23 2.55 20.18 -24.28
C GLY A 23 2.57 20.67 -22.83
N GLU A 24 1.40 20.81 -22.26
CA GLU A 24 1.23 20.92 -20.83
C GLU A 24 1.86 19.65 -20.27
N ARG A 25 3.00 19.76 -19.61
CA ARG A 25 3.58 18.64 -18.85
C ARG A 25 2.45 18.18 -17.96
N ALA A 26 1.89 17.01 -18.27
CA ALA A 26 0.90 16.37 -17.44
C ALA A 26 1.49 16.38 -16.03
N ARG A 27 0.94 17.20 -15.15
CA ARG A 27 1.32 17.19 -13.74
C ARG A 27 0.94 15.77 -13.29
N HIS A 28 1.94 14.92 -13.08
CA HIS A 28 1.73 13.59 -12.53
C HIS A 28 1.21 13.79 -11.11
N THR A 29 -0.10 13.97 -11.00
CA THR A 29 -0.77 14.07 -9.70
C THR A 29 -0.70 12.70 -9.06
N VAL A 30 0.14 12.58 -8.04
CA VAL A 30 0.22 11.37 -7.23
C VAL A 30 -0.91 11.41 -6.22
N VAL A 31 -1.69 10.36 -6.17
CA VAL A 31 -2.71 10.17 -5.15
C VAL A 31 -2.39 8.93 -4.30
N TYR A 32 -2.95 8.92 -3.11
CA TYR A 32 -2.79 7.85 -2.12
C TYR A 32 -4.14 7.13 -1.99
N LEU A 33 -4.12 5.84 -2.22
CA LEU A 33 -5.29 4.98 -2.10
C LEU A 33 -5.07 4.02 -0.93
N THR A 34 -5.99 4.01 0.03
CA THR A 34 -5.94 3.13 1.19
C THR A 34 -7.04 2.08 1.12
N ARG A 35 -6.65 0.82 1.30
CA ARG A 35 -7.58 -0.28 1.49
C ARG A 35 -7.52 -0.75 2.93
N LYS A 36 -8.72 -0.95 3.54
CA LYS A 36 -8.87 -1.56 4.86
C LYS A 36 -9.18 -3.05 4.74
N ALA A 37 -8.65 -3.81 5.69
CA ALA A 37 -8.98 -5.21 5.93
C ALA A 37 -8.98 -5.48 7.43
N GLU A 38 -9.56 -6.59 7.85
CA GLU A 38 -9.58 -7.02 9.24
C GLU A 38 -9.11 -8.47 9.34
N PHE A 39 -8.45 -8.81 10.44
CA PHE A 39 -8.08 -10.17 10.79
C PHE A 39 -8.02 -10.33 12.30
N SER A 40 -8.27 -11.53 12.78
CA SER A 40 -8.18 -11.89 14.20
C SER A 40 -6.95 -12.74 14.42
N ALA A 41 -6.12 -12.37 15.40
CA ALA A 41 -4.94 -13.16 15.73
C ALA A 41 -4.68 -13.11 17.23
N SER A 42 -4.01 -14.14 17.75
CA SER A 42 -3.55 -14.19 19.14
C SER A 42 -2.04 -14.14 19.22
N HIS A 43 -1.55 -13.63 20.34
CA HIS A 43 -0.13 -13.52 20.63
C HIS A 43 0.16 -13.53 22.12
N PHE A 44 1.45 -13.62 22.48
CA PHE A 44 1.96 -13.23 23.79
C PHE A 44 3.33 -12.58 23.61
N TYR A 45 3.69 -11.72 24.57
CA TYR A 45 5.00 -11.05 24.56
C TYR A 45 5.91 -11.71 25.58
N HIS A 46 7.06 -12.18 25.10
CA HIS A 46 8.06 -12.81 25.92
C HIS A 46 9.43 -12.64 25.26
N ASN A 47 10.42 -12.24 26.06
CA ASN A 47 11.82 -12.25 25.65
C ASN A 47 12.54 -13.34 26.46
N PRO A 48 13.11 -14.37 25.82
CA PRO A 48 13.82 -15.46 26.51
C PRO A 48 15.09 -14.99 27.25
N ASP A 49 15.66 -13.84 26.87
CA ASP A 49 16.84 -13.27 27.50
C ASP A 49 16.51 -12.50 28.79
N PHE A 50 15.24 -12.27 29.09
CA PHE A 50 14.78 -11.60 30.29
C PHE A 50 14.40 -12.62 31.36
N THR A 51 14.63 -12.25 32.63
CA THR A 51 14.08 -13.03 33.75
C THR A 51 12.55 -13.02 33.73
N PRO A 52 11.91 -13.98 34.44
CA PRO A 52 10.43 -13.96 34.54
C PRO A 52 9.89 -12.66 35.13
N GLU A 53 10.61 -12.04 36.08
CA GLU A 53 10.26 -10.77 36.71
C GLU A 53 10.32 -9.60 35.71
N GLU A 54 11.38 -9.56 34.89
CA GLU A 54 11.56 -8.55 33.84
C GLU A 54 10.48 -8.67 32.78
N ASN A 55 10.20 -9.88 32.30
CA ASN A 55 9.13 -10.15 31.35
C ASN A 55 7.77 -9.62 31.87
N ARG A 56 7.42 -9.96 33.13
CA ARG A 56 6.18 -9.47 33.74
C ARG A 56 6.16 -7.95 33.90
N ARG A 57 7.29 -7.35 34.28
CA ARG A 57 7.40 -5.90 34.46
C ARG A 57 7.27 -5.14 33.15
N ILE A 58 7.93 -5.64 32.08
CA ILE A 58 7.98 -4.96 30.78
C ILE A 58 6.70 -5.15 29.99
N PHE A 59 6.21 -6.37 29.91
CA PHE A 59 5.09 -6.71 29.03
C PHE A 59 3.73 -6.78 29.76
N GLY A 60 3.73 -6.76 31.09
CA GLY A 60 2.51 -6.75 31.88
C GLY A 60 1.57 -7.90 31.53
N LYS A 61 0.32 -7.55 31.19
CA LYS A 61 -0.72 -8.53 30.83
C LYS A 61 -0.41 -9.28 29.53
N CYS A 62 0.38 -8.68 28.63
CA CYS A 62 0.75 -9.31 27.36
C CYS A 62 1.76 -10.44 27.55
N ASN A 63 2.39 -10.59 28.75
CA ASN A 63 3.25 -11.73 29.08
C ASN A 63 2.46 -12.97 29.56
N ASN A 64 1.16 -13.06 29.29
CA ASN A 64 0.41 -14.26 29.61
C ASN A 64 0.83 -15.41 28.68
N PRO A 65 1.37 -16.55 29.21
CA PRO A 65 1.86 -17.66 28.39
C PRO A 65 0.74 -18.38 27.60
N HIS A 66 -0.52 -18.18 27.96
CA HIS A 66 -1.68 -18.69 27.23
C HIS A 66 -2.07 -17.80 26.06
N GLY A 67 -1.44 -16.63 25.94
CA GLY A 67 -1.75 -15.64 24.92
C GLY A 67 -3.05 -14.87 25.19
N HIS A 68 -3.29 -13.90 24.35
CA HIS A 68 -4.55 -13.18 24.19
C HIS A 68 -4.67 -12.76 22.73
N GLY A 69 -5.81 -12.28 22.30
CA GLY A 69 -6.04 -11.95 20.89
C GLY A 69 -6.73 -10.61 20.70
N HIS A 70 -6.60 -10.12 19.48
CA HIS A 70 -7.21 -8.88 19.02
C HIS A 70 -7.89 -9.08 17.67
N ASN A 71 -8.89 -8.26 17.40
CA ASN A 71 -9.39 -8.03 16.05
C ASN A 71 -8.64 -6.83 15.48
N TYR A 72 -7.60 -7.14 14.72
CA TYR A 72 -6.77 -6.13 14.09
C TYR A 72 -7.48 -5.48 12.91
N THR A 73 -7.36 -4.16 12.78
CA THR A 73 -7.68 -3.47 11.53
C THR A 73 -6.38 -3.11 10.81
N LEU A 74 -6.28 -3.51 9.56
CA LEU A 74 -5.16 -3.23 8.68
C LEU A 74 -5.56 -2.16 7.66
N GLU A 75 -4.73 -1.14 7.49
CA GLU A 75 -4.79 -0.19 6.38
C GLU A 75 -3.53 -0.30 5.55
N VAL A 76 -3.68 -0.64 4.28
CA VAL A 76 -2.57 -0.62 3.31
C VAL A 76 -2.79 0.54 2.34
N THR A 77 -1.84 1.46 2.32
CA THR A 77 -1.85 2.61 1.43
C THR A 77 -0.83 2.42 0.32
N VAL A 78 -1.29 2.51 -0.91
CA VAL A 78 -0.46 2.58 -2.11
C VAL A 78 -0.52 3.98 -2.70
N LYS A 79 0.52 4.38 -3.44
CA LYS A 79 0.56 5.66 -4.14
C LYS A 79 0.96 5.49 -5.60
N GLY A 80 0.52 6.41 -6.42
CA GLY A 80 0.87 6.45 -7.84
C GLY A 80 0.12 7.53 -8.60
N PRO A 81 0.46 7.71 -9.88
CA PRO A 81 -0.32 8.57 -10.76
C PRO A 81 -1.66 7.92 -11.08
N VAL A 82 -2.66 8.74 -11.35
CA VAL A 82 -3.95 8.27 -11.88
C VAL A 82 -3.79 7.96 -13.37
N ASP A 83 -4.12 6.73 -13.76
CA ASP A 83 -4.19 6.35 -15.18
C ASP A 83 -5.34 7.15 -15.86
N PRO A 84 -5.06 7.94 -16.91
CA PRO A 84 -6.06 8.77 -17.56
C PRO A 84 -7.16 7.99 -18.29
N ARG A 85 -6.95 6.70 -18.55
CA ARG A 85 -7.92 5.84 -19.26
C ARG A 85 -8.90 5.18 -18.32
N SER A 86 -8.43 4.70 -17.18
CA SER A 86 -9.24 3.99 -16.18
C SER A 86 -9.68 4.88 -15.03
N GLY A 87 -8.94 5.96 -14.73
CA GLY A 87 -9.14 6.78 -13.55
C GLY A 87 -8.59 6.14 -12.26
N PHE A 88 -7.83 5.03 -12.35
CA PHE A 88 -7.35 4.28 -11.22
C PHE A 88 -5.85 4.49 -10.99
N VAL A 89 -5.42 4.37 -9.73
CA VAL A 89 -4.01 4.15 -9.36
C VAL A 89 -3.65 2.67 -9.47
N VAL A 90 -4.61 1.82 -9.10
CA VAL A 90 -4.46 0.35 -9.08
C VAL A 90 -5.84 -0.29 -9.24
N ASP A 91 -5.89 -1.47 -9.87
CA ASP A 91 -7.12 -2.26 -9.86
C ASP A 91 -7.41 -2.73 -8.42
N LEU A 92 -8.63 -2.41 -7.94
CA LEU A 92 -9.04 -2.73 -6.57
C LEU A 92 -9.22 -4.23 -6.32
N LYS A 93 -9.46 -5.03 -7.36
CA LYS A 93 -9.51 -6.49 -7.25
C LYS A 93 -8.11 -7.05 -7.02
N ASP A 94 -7.14 -6.62 -7.84
CA ASP A 94 -5.77 -7.07 -7.74
C ASP A 94 -5.19 -6.72 -6.36
N LEU A 95 -5.43 -5.48 -5.89
CA LEU A 95 -5.02 -5.07 -4.55
C LEU A 95 -5.66 -5.95 -3.46
N LYS A 96 -6.95 -6.25 -3.60
CA LYS A 96 -7.66 -7.13 -2.65
C LYS A 96 -7.08 -8.54 -2.64
N GLU A 97 -6.84 -9.12 -3.82
CA GLU A 97 -6.30 -10.47 -3.95
C GLU A 97 -4.91 -10.60 -3.35
N VAL A 98 -4.04 -9.60 -3.59
CA VAL A 98 -2.71 -9.56 -2.98
C VAL A 98 -2.82 -9.48 -1.45
N LEU A 99 -3.65 -8.60 -0.90
CA LEU A 99 -3.83 -8.49 0.55
C LEU A 99 -4.38 -9.77 1.17
N ASN A 100 -5.36 -10.41 0.54
CA ASN A 100 -5.91 -11.67 1.03
C ASN A 100 -4.82 -12.74 1.07
N ARG A 101 -4.16 -12.99 -0.05
CA ARG A 101 -3.17 -14.07 -0.19
C ARG A 101 -1.94 -13.87 0.68
N GLU A 102 -1.38 -12.65 0.69
CA GLU A 102 -0.09 -12.39 1.35
C GLU A 102 -0.24 -12.09 2.85
N VAL A 103 -1.38 -11.59 3.28
CA VAL A 103 -1.58 -11.13 4.65
C VAL A 103 -2.69 -11.91 5.36
N LEU A 104 -3.94 -11.84 4.87
CA LEU A 104 -5.06 -12.40 5.63
C LEU A 104 -4.98 -13.91 5.75
N ASP A 105 -4.71 -14.65 4.66
CA ASP A 105 -4.59 -16.12 4.69
C ASP A 105 -3.46 -16.59 5.62
N ALA A 106 -2.47 -15.74 5.86
CA ALA A 106 -1.32 -16.07 6.68
C ALA A 106 -1.47 -15.70 8.16
N LEU A 107 -2.27 -14.67 8.47
CA LEU A 107 -2.36 -14.11 9.82
C LEU A 107 -3.72 -14.34 10.48
N ASP A 108 -4.79 -14.41 9.70
CA ASP A 108 -6.14 -14.51 10.24
C ASP A 108 -6.36 -15.85 10.96
N HIS A 109 -6.93 -15.78 12.17
CA HIS A 109 -7.16 -16.91 13.06
C HIS A 109 -5.89 -17.68 13.44
N ARG A 110 -4.72 -17.00 13.51
CA ARG A 110 -3.45 -17.61 13.89
C ARG A 110 -3.01 -17.22 15.29
N PHE A 111 -2.27 -18.15 15.91
CA PHE A 111 -1.44 -17.81 17.07
C PHE A 111 -0.05 -17.39 16.56
N LEU A 112 0.20 -16.09 16.50
CA LEU A 112 1.36 -15.51 15.81
C LEU A 112 2.68 -16.14 16.24
N ASN A 113 2.91 -16.29 17.55
CA ASN A 113 4.16 -16.86 18.08
C ASN A 113 4.42 -18.32 17.67
N LYS A 114 3.41 -19.07 17.25
CA LYS A 114 3.50 -20.52 17.03
C LYS A 114 3.26 -20.95 15.61
N GLU A 115 2.54 -20.14 14.83
CA GLU A 115 2.06 -20.53 13.51
C GLU A 115 2.60 -19.63 12.39
N VAL A 116 3.14 -18.45 12.74
CA VAL A 116 3.63 -17.47 11.76
C VAL A 116 5.16 -17.40 11.87
N PRO A 117 5.90 -17.85 10.86
CA PRO A 117 7.35 -18.02 10.93
C PRO A 117 8.14 -16.77 11.34
N GLU A 118 7.69 -15.58 10.93
CA GLU A 118 8.31 -14.31 11.27
C GLU A 118 8.36 -14.06 12.79
N PHE A 119 7.44 -14.67 13.54
CA PHE A 119 7.30 -14.47 14.98
C PHE A 119 7.83 -15.62 15.85
N PHE A 120 8.51 -16.62 15.26
CA PHE A 120 9.12 -17.70 16.05
C PHE A 120 10.27 -17.18 16.93
N HIS A 121 10.94 -16.12 16.49
CA HIS A 121 12.08 -15.50 17.19
C HIS A 121 11.92 -13.98 17.36
N THR A 122 10.81 -13.41 16.94
CA THR A 122 10.50 -12.00 17.07
C THR A 122 9.22 -11.84 17.89
N ILE A 123 9.23 -10.92 18.85
CA ILE A 123 8.05 -10.66 19.67
C ILE A 123 6.97 -10.04 18.77
N PRO A 124 5.76 -10.61 18.70
CA PRO A 124 4.70 -10.11 17.81
C PRO A 124 3.99 -8.88 18.39
N THR A 125 4.75 -7.80 18.60
CA THR A 125 4.18 -6.49 18.90
C THR A 125 3.51 -5.91 17.66
N THR A 126 2.68 -4.91 17.81
CA THR A 126 2.00 -4.25 16.71
C THR A 126 2.99 -3.61 15.73
N GLU A 127 4.14 -3.12 16.24
CA GLU A 127 5.25 -2.60 15.44
C GLU A 127 5.86 -3.68 14.54
N ASN A 128 6.24 -4.81 15.13
CA ASN A 128 6.82 -5.94 14.40
C ASN A 128 5.80 -6.56 13.42
N LEU A 129 4.52 -6.53 13.75
CA LEU A 129 3.45 -6.97 12.87
C LEU A 129 3.32 -6.05 11.64
N ALA A 130 3.39 -4.74 11.82
CA ALA A 130 3.36 -3.78 10.71
C ALA A 130 4.57 -3.96 9.78
N ILE A 131 5.77 -4.17 10.34
CA ILE A 131 7.00 -4.47 9.58
C ILE A 131 6.85 -5.79 8.80
N ALA A 132 6.40 -6.87 9.45
CA ALA A 132 6.23 -8.16 8.79
C ALA A 132 5.21 -8.09 7.63
N ILE A 133 4.11 -7.37 7.80
CA ILE A 133 3.13 -7.14 6.74
C ILE A 133 3.74 -6.34 5.58
N TRP A 134 4.51 -5.31 5.86
CA TRP A 134 5.23 -4.56 4.84
C TRP A 134 6.16 -5.45 4.02
N GLU A 135 6.98 -6.26 4.68
CA GLU A 135 7.93 -7.17 4.04
C GLU A 135 7.23 -8.17 3.10
N ARG A 136 6.07 -8.68 3.50
CA ARG A 136 5.24 -9.55 2.65
C ARG A 136 4.70 -8.82 1.41
N LEU A 137 4.37 -7.55 1.53
CA LEU A 137 3.71 -6.79 0.46
C LEU A 137 4.67 -6.09 -0.50
N LYS A 138 5.85 -5.63 -0.04
CA LYS A 138 6.75 -4.74 -0.80
C LYS A 138 7.17 -5.28 -2.17
N THR A 139 7.26 -6.60 -2.34
CA THR A 139 7.63 -7.24 -3.61
C THR A 139 6.42 -7.77 -4.39
N LYS A 140 5.23 -7.71 -3.83
CA LYS A 140 4.00 -8.28 -4.41
C LYS A 140 3.08 -7.22 -5.00
N LEU A 141 3.26 -5.96 -4.63
CA LEU A 141 2.51 -4.81 -5.14
C LEU A 141 3.25 -4.17 -6.32
N SER A 142 3.37 -4.89 -7.45
CA SER A 142 4.04 -4.38 -8.65
C SER A 142 3.23 -3.35 -9.42
N MET A 143 1.93 -3.24 -9.14
CA MET A 143 0.99 -2.36 -9.84
C MET A 143 0.97 -0.92 -9.30
N ALA A 144 1.46 -0.69 -8.08
CA ALA A 144 1.55 0.63 -7.45
C ALA A 144 2.62 0.60 -6.35
N GLU A 145 3.14 1.75 -5.96
CA GLU A 145 4.14 1.86 -4.90
C GLU A 145 3.47 1.71 -3.52
N LEU A 146 3.94 0.76 -2.70
CA LEU A 146 3.54 0.63 -1.31
C LEU A 146 4.03 1.88 -0.55
N HIS A 147 3.13 2.57 0.13
CA HIS A 147 3.45 3.82 0.83
C HIS A 147 3.37 3.69 2.34
N ARG A 148 2.36 2.98 2.86
CA ARG A 148 2.16 2.83 4.30
C ARG A 148 1.42 1.53 4.62
N VAL A 149 1.87 0.88 5.68
CA VAL A 149 1.12 -0.14 6.41
C VAL A 149 0.74 0.45 7.77
N ARG A 150 -0.55 0.47 8.09
CA ARG A 150 -1.05 0.81 9.42
C ARG A 150 -1.78 -0.37 10.01
N VAL A 151 -1.43 -0.72 11.24
CA VAL A 151 -2.07 -1.80 12.00
C VAL A 151 -2.65 -1.24 13.28
N TYR A 152 -3.94 -1.38 13.46
CA TYR A 152 -4.63 -1.10 14.72
C TYR A 152 -4.72 -2.39 15.54
N GLU A 153 -4.22 -2.37 16.76
CA GLU A 153 -4.42 -3.44 17.74
C GLU A 153 -5.72 -3.23 18.50
N THR A 154 -6.02 -1.96 18.82
CA THR A 154 -7.28 -1.49 19.38
C THR A 154 -7.76 -0.25 18.62
N PRO A 155 -9.01 0.22 18.80
CA PRO A 155 -9.48 1.40 18.08
C PRO A 155 -8.66 2.68 18.32
N ASP A 156 -7.95 2.75 19.45
CA ASP A 156 -7.16 3.91 19.91
C ASP A 156 -5.64 3.68 19.88
N LEU A 157 -5.18 2.48 19.50
CA LEU A 157 -3.77 2.13 19.38
C LEU A 157 -3.44 1.60 18.00
N PHE A 158 -2.57 2.28 17.29
CA PHE A 158 -2.08 1.85 15.99
C PHE A 158 -0.62 2.18 15.77
N VAL A 159 -0.01 1.49 14.83
CA VAL A 159 1.35 1.71 14.36
C VAL A 159 1.32 1.99 12.85
N ASP A 160 2.08 2.98 12.42
CA ASP A 160 2.37 3.27 11.01
C ASP A 160 3.79 2.83 10.67
N PHE A 161 3.96 2.14 9.54
CA PHE A 161 5.24 1.83 8.97
C PHE A 161 5.28 2.23 7.49
N PHE A 162 6.35 2.94 7.09
CA PHE A 162 6.53 3.53 5.76
C PHE A 162 7.64 2.86 4.95
N GLY A 163 8.21 1.76 5.45
CA GLY A 163 9.42 1.16 4.91
C GLY A 163 10.68 1.73 5.53
N GLU A 164 11.80 1.12 5.17
CA GLU A 164 13.11 1.67 5.51
C GLU A 164 13.48 2.77 4.51
N GLU A 165 14.07 3.87 5.00
CA GLU A 165 14.64 4.93 4.17
C GLU A 165 16.00 4.53 3.60
#